data_6f5816b2fc8d84650518a325b8713a14
#
_entry.id   6f5816b2fc8d84650518a325b8713a14
#
_cell.length_a   1.000
_cell.length_b   1.000
_cell.length_c   1.000
_cell.angle_alpha   90.00
_cell.angle_beta   90.00
_cell.angle_gamma   90.00
#
_symmetry.space_group_name_H-M   'P 1'
#
loop_
_entity.id
_entity.type
_entity.pdbx_description
1 polymer ?
#
loop_
_entity_poly.entity_id
_entity_poly.type
_entity_poly.pdbx_seq_one_letter_code
_entity_poly.pdbx_strand_id
1 'polypeptide(L)'
;MVEIVMVLTLLATLSAIAVPIFKDFNDAIALGQSERLVQTELQRARMGAVTSNHILRVRFNCPAAGQFRTVELIGTPTVPAAEDTAANRCNDLAYPYPAGDNNAVTVPNLDGPVMRIDPKVTFTASQTIEFRPTGIAYSVNTNGTSGTMLAGDVSITVTKGSNNRTVTVNALGKITSH
;
A
#
# COMPACT_ATOMS: atom_id res chain seq x y z
N MET A 1 37.22 18.22 39.49
CA MET A 1 37.48 17.33 38.31
C MET A 1 36.81 15.98 38.45
N VAL A 2 36.80 15.32 39.61
CA VAL A 2 36.13 14.03 39.82
C VAL A 2 34.62 14.10 39.56
N GLU A 3 33.94 15.16 39.96
CA GLU A 3 32.50 15.37 39.74
C GLU A 3 32.13 15.40 38.28
N ILE A 4 32.91 16.05 37.43
CA ILE A 4 32.65 16.12 35.96
C ILE A 4 32.79 14.74 35.34
N VAL A 5 33.77 13.96 35.74
CA VAL A 5 33.98 12.59 35.26
C VAL A 5 32.83 11.68 35.69
N MET A 6 32.30 11.84 36.91
CA MET A 6 31.10 11.12 37.37
C MET A 6 29.86 11.44 36.54
N VAL A 7 29.61 12.72 36.27
CA VAL A 7 28.46 13.15 35.46
C VAL A 7 28.59 12.62 34.03
N LEU A 8 29.78 12.67 33.45
CA LEU A 8 30.03 12.15 32.08
C LEU A 8 29.82 10.64 31.99
N THR A 9 30.26 9.88 32.98
CA THR A 9 30.03 8.42 33.00
C THR A 9 28.56 8.06 33.17
N LEU A 10 27.81 8.78 34.00
CA LEU A 10 26.36 8.60 34.12
C LEU A 10 25.64 8.93 32.84
N LEU A 11 25.99 10.02 32.17
CA LEU A 11 25.38 10.39 30.86
C LEU A 11 25.73 9.36 29.79
N ALA A 12 26.94 8.84 29.76
CA ALA A 12 27.36 7.82 28.81
C ALA A 12 26.57 6.50 29.00
N THR A 13 26.40 6.06 30.25
CA THR A 13 25.62 4.84 30.53
C THR A 13 24.14 5.00 30.22
N LEU A 14 23.53 6.12 30.56
CA LEU A 14 22.13 6.41 30.19
C LEU A 14 21.93 6.46 28.69
N SER A 15 22.85 7.10 27.97
CA SER A 15 22.79 7.18 26.50
C SER A 15 22.91 5.80 25.83
N ALA A 16 23.75 4.92 26.36
CA ALA A 16 23.92 3.57 25.82
C ALA A 16 22.64 2.72 25.89
N ILE A 17 21.80 2.96 26.90
CA ILE A 17 20.51 2.27 27.05
C ILE A 17 19.40 2.97 26.26
N ALA A 18 19.40 4.29 26.23
CA ALA A 18 18.32 5.07 25.60
C ALA A 18 18.30 4.92 24.07
N VAL A 19 19.47 4.90 23.42
CA VAL A 19 19.55 4.88 21.95
C VAL A 19 18.89 3.66 21.31
N PRO A 20 19.11 2.40 21.75
CA PRO A 20 18.44 1.25 21.16
C PRO A 20 16.92 1.29 21.36
N ILE A 21 16.44 1.71 22.54
CA ILE A 21 15.01 1.82 22.84
C ILE A 21 14.33 2.82 21.90
N PHE A 22 14.96 3.98 21.67
CA PHE A 22 14.43 4.99 20.74
C PHE A 22 14.37 4.47 19.30
N LYS A 23 15.34 3.67 18.88
CA LYS A 23 15.33 3.07 17.54
C LYS A 23 14.17 2.11 17.39
N ASP A 24 13.98 1.19 18.33
CA ASP A 24 12.89 0.20 18.27
C ASP A 24 11.51 0.89 18.30
N PHE A 25 11.37 1.93 19.09
CA PHE A 25 10.14 2.72 19.15
C PHE A 25 9.84 3.43 17.82
N ASN A 26 10.83 4.07 17.19
CA ASN A 26 10.68 4.71 15.90
C ASN A 26 10.35 3.69 14.79
N ASP A 27 10.94 2.51 14.85
CA ASP A 27 10.68 1.44 13.90
C ASP A 27 9.24 0.91 14.03
N ALA A 28 8.74 0.76 15.26
CA ALA A 28 7.37 0.37 15.52
C ALA A 28 6.35 1.42 15.04
N ILE A 29 6.63 2.72 15.24
CA ILE A 29 5.79 3.82 14.73
C ILE A 29 5.73 3.80 13.20
N ALA A 30 6.88 3.74 12.53
CA ALA A 30 6.95 3.74 11.07
C ALA A 30 6.20 2.55 10.46
N LEU A 31 6.32 1.38 11.09
CA LEU A 31 5.60 0.17 10.69
C LEU A 31 4.08 0.33 10.86
N GLY A 32 3.63 0.85 12.02
CA GLY A 32 2.22 1.10 12.29
C GLY A 32 1.59 2.16 11.38
N GLN A 33 2.34 3.21 11.03
CA GLN A 33 1.90 4.22 10.07
C GLN A 33 1.76 3.63 8.66
N SER A 34 2.71 2.83 8.22
CA SER A 34 2.68 2.15 6.93
C SER A 34 1.50 1.18 6.82
N GLU A 35 1.24 0.40 7.86
CA GLU A 35 0.08 -0.49 7.95
C GLU A 35 -1.25 0.26 7.81
N ARG A 36 -1.42 1.34 8.59
CA ARG A 36 -2.64 2.17 8.55
C ARG A 36 -2.85 2.83 7.19
N LEU A 37 -1.76 3.28 6.55
CA LEU A 37 -1.82 3.88 5.22
C LEU A 37 -2.34 2.86 4.20
N VAL A 38 -1.81 1.64 4.21
CA VAL A 38 -2.27 0.55 3.34
C VAL A 38 -3.72 0.21 3.61
N GLN A 39 -4.10 0.05 4.87
CA GLN A 39 -5.48 -0.25 5.27
C GLN A 39 -6.46 0.83 4.78
N THR A 40 -6.12 2.09 4.98
CA THR A 40 -6.95 3.23 4.58
C THR A 40 -7.12 3.28 3.07
N GLU A 41 -6.04 3.07 2.31
CA GLU A 41 -6.13 3.11 0.85
C GLU A 41 -6.91 1.93 0.27
N LEU A 42 -6.78 0.74 0.84
CA LEU A 42 -7.63 -0.40 0.47
C LEU A 42 -9.11 -0.13 0.74
N GLN A 43 -9.44 0.47 1.89
CA GLN A 43 -10.82 0.85 2.22
C GLN A 43 -11.33 1.92 1.25
N ARG A 44 -10.49 2.92 0.92
CA ARG A 44 -10.81 3.95 -0.05
C ARG A 44 -11.06 3.38 -1.44
N ALA A 45 -10.20 2.48 -1.90
CA ALA A 45 -10.34 1.81 -3.19
C ALA A 45 -11.64 0.99 -3.25
N ARG A 46 -11.97 0.24 -2.18
CA ARG A 46 -13.22 -0.50 -2.08
C ARG A 46 -14.43 0.42 -2.15
N MET A 47 -14.45 1.48 -1.35
CA MET A 47 -15.54 2.47 -1.37
C MET A 47 -15.63 3.15 -2.72
N GLY A 48 -14.51 3.55 -3.31
CA GLY A 48 -14.43 4.13 -4.63
C GLY A 48 -15.04 3.22 -5.69
N ALA A 49 -14.72 1.93 -5.68
CA ALA A 49 -15.28 0.97 -6.62
C ALA A 49 -16.81 0.85 -6.52
N VAL A 50 -17.34 0.83 -5.29
CA VAL A 50 -18.80 0.76 -5.06
C VAL A 50 -19.51 2.05 -5.48
N THR A 51 -18.94 3.21 -5.14
CA THR A 51 -19.61 4.50 -5.37
C THR A 51 -19.52 4.96 -6.82
N SER A 52 -18.41 4.70 -7.49
CA SER A 52 -18.23 5.07 -8.91
C SER A 52 -18.80 4.04 -9.89
N ASN A 53 -19.13 2.84 -9.42
CA ASN A 53 -19.51 1.69 -10.26
C ASN A 53 -18.38 1.28 -11.24
N HIS A 54 -17.12 1.52 -10.88
CA HIS A 54 -15.93 1.15 -11.65
C HIS A 54 -15.08 0.11 -10.89
N ILE A 55 -14.28 -0.64 -11.63
CA ILE A 55 -13.35 -1.60 -11.02
C ILE A 55 -12.06 -0.87 -10.68
N LEU A 56 -11.66 -0.93 -9.41
CA LEU A 56 -10.43 -0.33 -8.92
C LEU A 56 -9.43 -1.41 -8.47
N ARG A 57 -8.17 -1.23 -8.83
CA ARG A 57 -7.06 -2.11 -8.47
C ARG A 57 -6.05 -1.37 -7.61
N VAL A 58 -5.69 -1.96 -6.48
CA VAL A 58 -4.56 -1.48 -5.67
C VAL A 58 -3.32 -2.28 -6.05
N ARG A 59 -2.36 -1.63 -6.70
CA ARG A 59 -1.10 -2.21 -7.16
C ARG A 59 0.01 -1.86 -6.19
N PHE A 60 0.64 -2.87 -5.61
CA PHE A 60 1.78 -2.74 -4.70
C PHE A 60 3.11 -2.79 -5.46
N ASN A 61 4.16 -2.18 -4.89
CA ASN A 61 5.47 -2.02 -5.51
C ASN A 61 5.39 -1.38 -6.91
N CYS A 62 4.52 -0.41 -7.07
CA CYS A 62 4.19 0.25 -8.31
C CYS A 62 4.08 1.76 -8.09
N PRO A 63 4.88 2.60 -8.75
CA PRO A 63 5.89 2.30 -9.76
C PRO A 63 7.20 1.70 -9.22
N ALA A 64 7.50 1.81 -7.94
CA ALA A 64 8.72 1.33 -7.32
C ALA A 64 8.47 0.61 -6.00
N ALA A 65 9.48 -0.09 -5.47
CA ALA A 65 9.41 -0.76 -4.17
C ALA A 65 8.98 0.23 -3.07
N GLY A 66 8.10 -0.20 -2.17
CA GLY A 66 7.56 0.64 -1.10
C GLY A 66 6.54 1.70 -1.55
N GLN A 67 6.17 1.68 -2.82
CA GLN A 67 5.10 2.53 -3.37
C GLN A 67 3.91 1.69 -3.79
N PHE A 68 2.73 2.29 -3.78
CA PHE A 68 1.52 1.64 -4.26
C PHE A 68 0.54 2.68 -4.77
N ARG A 69 -0.35 2.25 -5.64
CA ARG A 69 -1.32 3.13 -6.26
C ARG A 69 -2.62 2.41 -6.52
N THR A 70 -3.73 3.11 -6.28
CA THR A 70 -5.04 2.70 -6.77
C THR A 70 -5.19 3.15 -8.21
N VAL A 71 -5.54 2.22 -9.10
CA VAL A 71 -5.72 2.46 -10.54
C VAL A 71 -7.05 1.92 -11.01
N GLU A 72 -7.70 2.63 -11.92
CA GLU A 72 -8.93 2.19 -12.57
C GLU A 72 -8.65 1.09 -13.60
N LEU A 73 -9.51 0.09 -13.70
CA LEU A 73 -9.47 -0.88 -14.79
C LEU A 73 -10.18 -0.28 -16.01
N ILE A 74 -9.42 -0.06 -17.08
CA ILE A 74 -9.91 0.53 -18.34
C ILE A 74 -10.65 -0.51 -19.18
N GLY A 75 -10.10 -1.72 -19.27
CA GLY A 75 -10.72 -2.83 -19.96
C GLY A 75 -11.75 -3.57 -19.11
N THR A 76 -11.83 -4.87 -19.30
CA THR A 76 -12.66 -5.76 -18.47
C THR A 76 -11.77 -6.76 -17.72
N PRO A 77 -12.26 -7.39 -16.64
CA PRO A 77 -11.48 -8.40 -15.91
C PRO A 77 -11.01 -9.58 -16.77
N THR A 78 -11.75 -9.88 -17.83
CA THR A 78 -11.43 -10.99 -18.75
C THR A 78 -10.61 -10.53 -19.97
N VAL A 79 -10.75 -9.26 -20.36
CA VAL A 79 -10.03 -8.63 -21.47
C VAL A 79 -9.52 -7.26 -21.00
N PRO A 80 -8.41 -7.20 -20.26
CA PRO A 80 -7.82 -5.94 -19.86
C PRO A 80 -7.36 -5.13 -21.08
N ALA A 81 -7.42 -3.81 -21.00
CA ALA A 81 -6.77 -2.95 -21.99
C ALA A 81 -5.23 -3.08 -21.89
N ALA A 82 -4.53 -2.72 -22.95
CA ALA A 82 -3.06 -2.73 -22.95
C ALA A 82 -2.49 -1.86 -21.82
N GLU A 83 -3.15 -0.75 -21.54
CA GLU A 83 -2.80 0.20 -20.50
C GLU A 83 -2.95 -0.40 -19.09
N ASP A 84 -3.89 -1.32 -18.88
CA ASP A 84 -4.10 -1.97 -17.57
C ASP A 84 -2.91 -2.81 -17.13
N THR A 85 -2.14 -3.31 -18.09
CA THR A 85 -0.95 -4.15 -17.88
C THR A 85 0.36 -3.40 -18.13
N ALA A 86 0.29 -2.16 -18.62
CA ALA A 86 1.46 -1.35 -18.92
C ALA A 86 2.36 -1.17 -17.68
N ALA A 87 3.67 -1.30 -17.89
CA ALA A 87 4.66 -1.17 -16.81
C ALA A 87 4.64 0.22 -16.16
N ASN A 88 4.29 1.26 -16.93
CA ASN A 88 4.22 2.64 -16.47
C ASN A 88 2.85 3.03 -15.91
N ARG A 89 1.90 2.10 -15.77
CA ARG A 89 0.52 2.38 -15.32
C ARG A 89 0.45 3.05 -13.95
N CYS A 90 1.43 2.83 -13.09
CA CYS A 90 1.52 3.50 -11.79
C CYS A 90 2.31 4.81 -11.83
N ASN A 91 2.85 5.22 -12.97
CA ASN A 91 3.61 6.45 -13.09
C ASN A 91 2.65 7.64 -13.19
N ASP A 92 2.79 8.61 -12.29
CA ASP A 92 1.97 9.82 -12.23
C ASP A 92 2.29 10.83 -13.36
N LEU A 93 3.44 10.69 -14.04
CA LEU A 93 3.74 11.48 -15.23
C LEU A 93 2.98 10.96 -16.45
N ALA A 94 2.81 9.63 -16.58
CA ALA A 94 2.08 9.02 -17.68
C ALA A 94 0.56 9.04 -17.45
N TYR A 95 0.15 8.86 -16.20
CA TYR A 95 -1.24 8.85 -15.74
C TYR A 95 -1.37 9.81 -14.56
N PRO A 96 -1.57 11.12 -14.81
CA PRO A 96 -1.53 12.15 -13.77
C PRO A 96 -2.66 12.02 -12.76
N TYR A 97 -2.40 12.48 -11.54
CA TYR A 97 -3.42 12.63 -10.50
C TYR A 97 -3.41 14.08 -9.99
N PRO A 98 -4.59 14.73 -9.89
CA PRO A 98 -5.88 14.27 -10.41
C PRO A 98 -5.88 14.16 -11.93
N ALA A 99 -6.78 13.34 -12.48
CA ALA A 99 -6.96 13.23 -13.93
C ALA A 99 -7.25 14.60 -14.55
N GLY A 100 -6.61 14.88 -15.69
CA GLY A 100 -6.57 16.24 -16.22
C GLY A 100 -7.92 16.77 -16.71
N ASP A 101 -8.85 15.90 -17.09
CA ASP A 101 -10.12 16.31 -17.72
C ASP A 101 -11.38 15.83 -16.98
N ASN A 102 -11.32 14.82 -16.13
CA ASN A 102 -12.48 14.19 -15.49
C ASN A 102 -13.62 13.85 -16.47
N ASN A 103 -13.29 13.61 -17.74
CA ASN A 103 -14.27 13.28 -18.76
C ASN A 103 -14.57 11.78 -18.70
N ALA A 104 -15.85 11.41 -18.60
CA ALA A 104 -16.28 10.01 -18.55
C ALA A 104 -15.89 9.20 -19.82
N VAL A 105 -15.58 9.88 -20.92
CA VAL A 105 -15.14 9.24 -22.18
C VAL A 105 -13.62 9.02 -22.19
N THR A 106 -12.87 9.82 -21.47
CA THR A 106 -11.41 9.72 -21.37
C THR A 106 -11.05 8.97 -20.10
N VAL A 107 -10.61 7.75 -20.23
CA VAL A 107 -10.16 6.92 -19.08
C VAL A 107 -8.63 6.78 -19.08
N PRO A 108 -8.01 6.65 -17.91
CA PRO A 108 -8.60 6.50 -16.58
C PRO A 108 -8.90 7.86 -15.90
N ASN A 109 -10.01 7.94 -15.16
CA ASN A 109 -10.39 9.12 -14.38
C ASN A 109 -10.33 8.91 -12.87
N LEU A 110 -10.28 7.66 -12.42
CA LEU A 110 -10.37 7.28 -11.01
C LEU A 110 -9.02 6.81 -10.43
N ASP A 111 -7.93 7.05 -11.14
CA ASP A 111 -6.61 6.77 -10.62
C ASP A 111 -6.31 7.63 -9.39
N GLY A 112 -5.82 7.00 -8.34
CA GLY A 112 -5.37 7.69 -7.13
C GLY A 112 -3.96 8.26 -7.25
N PRO A 113 -3.48 8.98 -6.23
CA PRO A 113 -2.08 9.38 -6.13
C PRO A 113 -1.16 8.19 -5.90
N VAL A 114 0.12 8.35 -6.23
CA VAL A 114 1.15 7.41 -5.83
C VAL A 114 1.41 7.58 -4.33
N MET A 115 1.06 6.55 -3.57
CA MET A 115 1.29 6.51 -2.13
C MET A 115 2.65 5.89 -1.83
N ARG A 116 3.30 6.36 -0.75
CA ARG A 116 4.61 5.86 -0.31
C ARG A 116 4.56 5.51 1.15
N ILE A 117 5.06 4.34 1.50
CA ILE A 117 5.33 3.96 2.89
C ILE A 117 6.70 4.49 3.33
N ASP A 118 7.00 4.37 4.61
CA ASP A 118 8.34 4.74 5.12
C ASP A 118 9.44 4.08 4.27
N PRO A 119 10.51 4.81 3.88
CA PRO A 119 11.56 4.28 3.00
C PRO A 119 12.29 3.04 3.53
N LYS A 120 12.19 2.78 4.84
CA LYS A 120 12.80 1.61 5.50
C LYS A 120 11.81 0.45 5.66
N VAL A 121 10.57 0.61 5.20
CA VAL A 121 9.52 -0.42 5.21
C VAL A 121 9.37 -0.98 3.80
N THR A 122 9.16 -2.27 3.70
CA THR A 122 8.98 -2.97 2.43
C THR A 122 7.68 -3.76 2.42
N PHE A 123 7.11 -3.98 1.23
CA PHE A 123 6.02 -4.94 1.03
C PHE A 123 6.57 -6.32 0.73
N THR A 124 6.08 -7.33 1.44
CA THR A 124 6.42 -8.73 1.17
C THR A 124 5.47 -9.35 0.12
N ALA A 125 4.25 -8.84 -0.02
CA ALA A 125 3.30 -9.31 -1.01
C ALA A 125 3.31 -8.43 -2.28
N SER A 126 3.32 -9.08 -3.43
CA SER A 126 3.29 -8.45 -4.77
C SER A 126 1.94 -8.62 -5.47
N GLN A 127 0.90 -9.05 -4.75
CA GLN A 127 -0.41 -9.27 -5.35
C GLN A 127 -1.18 -7.96 -5.49
N THR A 128 -1.76 -7.74 -6.67
CA THR A 128 -2.71 -6.66 -6.91
C THR A 128 -4.08 -7.09 -6.38
N ILE A 129 -4.71 -6.23 -5.60
CA ILE A 129 -6.08 -6.44 -5.11
C ILE A 129 -7.04 -5.64 -5.99
N GLU A 130 -8.02 -6.31 -6.55
CA GLU A 130 -9.08 -5.71 -7.37
C GLU A 130 -10.37 -5.64 -6.56
N PHE A 131 -10.99 -4.46 -6.49
CA PHE A 131 -12.32 -4.27 -5.91
C PHE A 131 -13.33 -4.00 -7.05
N ARG A 132 -14.42 -4.75 -7.04
CA ARG A 132 -15.51 -4.57 -7.99
C ARG A 132 -16.65 -3.73 -7.39
N PRO A 133 -17.56 -3.21 -8.21
CA PRO A 133 -18.72 -2.42 -7.74
C PRO A 133 -19.58 -3.11 -6.69
N THR A 134 -19.58 -4.42 -6.65
CA THR A 134 -20.25 -5.23 -5.61
C THR A 134 -19.56 -5.17 -4.24
N GLY A 135 -18.38 -4.54 -4.14
CA GLY A 135 -17.56 -4.52 -2.93
C GLY A 135 -16.75 -5.80 -2.67
N ILE A 136 -16.86 -6.79 -3.56
CA ILE A 136 -16.13 -8.06 -3.48
C ILE A 136 -14.68 -7.84 -3.93
N ALA A 137 -13.75 -8.52 -3.25
CA ALA A 137 -12.33 -8.45 -3.56
C ALA A 137 -11.86 -9.64 -4.39
N TYR A 138 -10.96 -9.36 -5.31
CA TYR A 138 -10.32 -10.32 -6.22
C TYR A 138 -8.81 -10.18 -6.14
N SER A 139 -8.10 -11.28 -6.30
CA SER A 139 -6.66 -11.27 -6.53
C SER A 139 -6.38 -11.25 -8.02
N VAL A 140 -5.51 -10.35 -8.45
CA VAL A 140 -5.08 -10.25 -9.84
C VAL A 140 -3.67 -10.83 -9.95
N ASN A 141 -3.45 -11.68 -10.94
CA ASN A 141 -2.14 -12.25 -11.19
C ASN A 141 -1.10 -11.18 -11.60
N THR A 142 0.17 -11.55 -11.60
CA THR A 142 1.30 -10.65 -11.95
C THR A 142 1.18 -10.04 -13.37
N ASN A 143 0.47 -10.71 -14.27
CA ASN A 143 0.26 -10.24 -15.64
C ASN A 143 -0.95 -9.31 -15.78
N GLY A 144 -1.68 -9.05 -14.69
CA GLY A 144 -2.84 -8.15 -14.70
C GLY A 144 -4.08 -8.67 -15.45
N THR A 145 -4.04 -9.92 -15.93
CA THR A 145 -4.99 -10.40 -16.93
C THR A 145 -6.26 -11.04 -16.41
N SER A 146 -6.37 -11.45 -15.19
CA SER A 146 -7.65 -11.89 -14.63
C SER A 146 -7.67 -11.83 -13.13
N GLY A 147 -8.69 -11.19 -12.59
CA GLY A 147 -9.00 -11.27 -11.18
C GLY A 147 -9.75 -12.57 -10.89
N THR A 148 -9.19 -13.43 -10.04
CA THR A 148 -9.92 -14.54 -9.44
C THR A 148 -10.48 -14.10 -8.10
N MET A 149 -11.75 -14.44 -7.83
CA MET A 149 -12.32 -14.17 -6.51
C MET A 149 -11.42 -14.79 -5.44
N LEU A 150 -11.18 -14.07 -4.37
CA LEU A 150 -10.34 -14.57 -3.29
C LEU A 150 -10.97 -15.87 -2.72
N ALA A 151 -10.22 -16.96 -2.77
CA ALA A 151 -10.64 -18.21 -2.17
C ALA A 151 -10.51 -18.21 -0.63
N GLY A 152 -9.79 -17.22 -0.10
CA GLY A 152 -9.51 -17.02 1.32
C GLY A 152 -8.96 -15.62 1.56
N ASP A 153 -8.44 -15.39 2.74
CA ASP A 153 -7.84 -14.12 3.12
C ASP A 153 -6.51 -13.92 2.42
N VAL A 154 -6.33 -12.75 1.81
CA VAL A 154 -5.04 -12.31 1.25
C VAL A 154 -4.38 -11.35 2.21
N SER A 155 -3.14 -11.62 2.53
CA SER A 155 -2.33 -10.83 3.46
C SER A 155 -1.32 -9.96 2.71
N ILE A 156 -1.35 -8.68 3.02
CA ILE A 156 -0.35 -7.69 2.60
C ILE A 156 0.51 -7.41 3.82
N THR A 157 1.76 -7.89 3.79
CA THR A 157 2.67 -7.73 4.91
C THR A 157 3.61 -6.56 4.66
N VAL A 158 3.69 -5.65 5.62
CA VAL A 158 4.69 -4.59 5.68
C VAL A 158 5.77 -4.99 6.69
N THR A 159 7.02 -4.89 6.29
CA THR A 159 8.16 -5.40 7.07
C THR A 159 9.22 -4.32 7.26
N LYS A 160 9.78 -4.23 8.47
CA LYS A 160 10.92 -3.37 8.80
C LYS A 160 11.88 -4.14 9.72
N GLY A 161 13.04 -4.51 9.18
CA GLY A 161 13.98 -5.40 9.90
C GLY A 161 13.35 -6.76 10.18
N SER A 162 13.30 -7.15 11.45
CA SER A 162 12.67 -8.39 11.93
C SER A 162 11.16 -8.24 12.24
N ASN A 163 10.65 -7.01 12.29
CA ASN A 163 9.28 -6.74 12.67
C ASN A 163 8.39 -6.68 11.43
N ASN A 164 7.17 -7.20 11.55
CA ASN A 164 6.17 -7.15 10.50
C ASN A 164 4.80 -6.78 11.04
N ARG A 165 3.95 -6.29 10.16
CA ARG A 165 2.53 -6.07 10.36
C ARG A 165 1.78 -6.48 9.12
N THR A 166 0.54 -6.92 9.29
CA THR A 166 -0.22 -7.52 8.20
C THR A 166 -1.59 -6.87 8.08
N VAL A 167 -1.93 -6.48 6.87
CA VAL A 167 -3.29 -6.10 6.49
C VAL A 167 -3.89 -7.24 5.70
N THR A 168 -5.04 -7.72 6.13
CA THR A 168 -5.73 -8.87 5.54
C THR A 168 -6.99 -8.40 4.83
N VAL A 169 -7.21 -8.90 3.63
CA VAL A 169 -8.41 -8.65 2.82
C VAL A 169 -9.09 -9.98 2.54
N ASN A 170 -10.35 -10.13 2.92
CA ASN A 170 -11.13 -11.32 2.59
C ASN A 170 -11.94 -11.16 1.29
N ALA A 171 -12.54 -12.26 0.82
CA ALA A 171 -13.34 -12.27 -0.41
C ALA A 171 -14.48 -11.23 -0.41
N LEU A 172 -15.11 -10.99 0.73
CA LEU A 172 -16.19 -10.00 0.87
C LEU A 172 -15.68 -8.54 0.92
N GLY A 173 -14.36 -8.35 0.76
CA GLY A 173 -13.73 -7.04 0.82
C GLY A 173 -13.61 -6.48 2.24
N LYS A 174 -13.75 -7.30 3.30
CA LYS A 174 -13.45 -6.87 4.66
C LYS A 174 -11.94 -6.74 4.81
N ILE A 175 -11.49 -5.59 5.34
CA ILE A 175 -10.09 -5.26 5.53
C ILE A 175 -9.83 -5.17 7.04
N THR A 176 -8.87 -5.96 7.52
CA THR A 176 -8.46 -6.00 8.93
C THR A 176 -6.96 -5.88 9.04
N SER A 177 -6.47 -5.33 10.15
CA SER A 177 -5.04 -5.21 10.47
C SER A 177 -4.68 -6.04 11.70
N HIS A 178 -3.48 -6.62 11.71
CA HIS A 178 -2.94 -7.48 12.77
C HIS A 178 -1.47 -7.18 13.07
#